data_c65572d58edfc92c9fa2c7ff830cda5f
#
_entry.id   c65572d58edfc92c9fa2c7ff830cda5f
#
_cell.length_a   1.000
_cell.length_b   1.000
_cell.length_c   1.000
_cell.angle_alpha   90.00
_cell.angle_beta   90.00
_cell.angle_gamma   90.00
#
_symmetry.space_group_name_H-M   'P 1'
#
loop_
_entity.id
_entity.type
_entity.pdbx_description
1 polymer ?
#
loop_
_entity_poly.entity_id
_entity_poly.type
_entity_poly.pdbx_seq_one_letter_code
_entity_poly.pdbx_strand_id
1 'polypeptide(L)'
;MTVYDHDELAHNLAVHLSKGNRRVWENIPAGPGGSIRPDVYTIEKSFAKPNPMTYEIKVSRSDFLSDIKSGKWQRYLDFSYGVTFAVPKGLVTRKEVPESCGLIQFNGEFWTTSKRPTIVPRELDTAMMLKLIIDGNEKATVADYPIKTEAFDLHQAREAASRKFGKQLAKDIARLHKLPEERK
;
A
#
# COMPACT_ATOMS: atom_id res chain seq x y z
N MET A 1 -18.37 -0.01 19.71
CA MET A 1 -17.85 0.32 18.36
C MET A 1 -16.41 0.75 18.56
N THR A 2 -15.44 0.08 17.95
CA THR A 2 -14.03 0.45 18.09
C THR A 2 -13.82 1.79 17.40
N VAL A 3 -13.30 2.77 18.12
CA VAL A 3 -12.93 4.08 17.55
C VAL A 3 -11.52 3.91 16.97
N TYR A 4 -11.38 4.14 15.68
CA TYR A 4 -10.09 4.14 15.01
C TYR A 4 -9.59 5.56 14.83
N ASP A 5 -8.32 5.78 15.07
CA ASP A 5 -7.64 7.00 14.65
C ASP A 5 -7.48 7.01 13.13
N HIS A 6 -7.63 8.19 12.52
CA HIS A 6 -7.56 8.34 11.06
C HIS A 6 -6.16 8.00 10.53
N ASP A 7 -5.13 8.56 11.15
CA ASP A 7 -3.74 8.43 10.68
C ASP A 7 -3.20 7.03 10.94
N GLU A 8 -3.57 6.42 12.07
CA GLU A 8 -3.24 5.03 12.36
C GLU A 8 -3.88 4.08 11.34
N LEU A 9 -5.13 4.34 10.94
CA LEU A 9 -5.83 3.51 9.96
C LEU A 9 -5.24 3.71 8.55
N ALA A 10 -4.85 4.94 8.20
CA ALA A 10 -4.15 5.25 6.95
C ALA A 10 -2.81 4.51 6.87
N HIS A 11 -2.01 4.59 7.93
CA HIS A 11 -0.73 3.88 8.02
C HIS A 11 -0.90 2.36 7.94
N ASN A 12 -1.88 1.81 8.65
CA ASN A 12 -2.18 0.38 8.60
C ASN A 12 -2.56 -0.09 7.18
N LEU A 13 -3.35 0.72 6.45
CA LEU A 13 -3.67 0.45 5.05
C LEU A 13 -2.42 0.54 4.17
N ALA A 14 -1.58 1.55 4.36
CA ALA A 14 -0.35 1.72 3.59
C ALA A 14 0.58 0.50 3.76
N VAL A 15 0.77 0.03 4.99
CA VAL A 15 1.51 -1.20 5.29
C VAL A 15 0.88 -2.42 4.63
N HIS A 16 -0.45 -2.55 4.64
CA HIS A 16 -1.14 -3.65 3.96
C HIS A 16 -0.88 -3.64 2.44
N LEU A 17 -1.02 -2.48 1.80
CA LEU A 17 -0.86 -2.32 0.35
C LEU A 17 0.59 -2.49 -0.10
N SER A 18 1.56 -2.13 0.74
CA SER A 18 3.00 -2.24 0.43
C SER A 18 3.51 -3.68 0.38
N LYS A 19 2.80 -4.62 1.03
CA LYS A 19 3.11 -6.06 0.98
C LYS A 19 2.90 -6.66 -0.41
N GLY A 20 2.13 -5.98 -1.27
CA GLY A 20 1.86 -6.39 -2.64
C GLY A 20 2.84 -5.78 -3.66
N ASN A 21 2.46 -5.80 -4.93
CA ASN A 21 3.24 -5.23 -6.03
C ASN A 21 3.00 -3.73 -6.19
N ARG A 22 3.05 -2.94 -5.09
CA ARG A 22 2.79 -1.50 -5.10
C ARG A 22 3.90 -0.72 -4.42
N ARG A 23 4.17 0.50 -4.92
CA ARG A 23 4.76 1.58 -4.14
C ARG A 23 3.64 2.35 -3.50
N VAL A 24 3.84 2.75 -2.25
CA VAL A 24 2.82 3.39 -1.41
C VAL A 24 3.38 4.66 -0.80
N TRP A 25 2.59 5.70 -0.78
CA TRP A 25 2.89 6.98 -0.15
C TRP A 25 1.71 7.41 0.70
N GLU A 26 1.99 7.94 1.88
CA GLU A 26 1.01 8.49 2.81
C GLU A 26 1.04 10.01 2.77
N ASN A 27 -0.14 10.65 2.79
CA ASN A 27 -0.29 12.10 2.91
C ASN A 27 0.57 12.90 1.93
N ILE A 28 0.73 12.42 0.70
CA ILE A 28 1.56 13.12 -0.28
C ILE A 28 0.79 14.30 -0.88
N PRO A 29 1.35 15.52 -0.86
CA PRO A 29 0.70 16.65 -1.48
C PRO A 29 0.63 16.42 -2.99
N ALA A 30 -0.55 16.51 -3.57
CA ALA A 30 -0.83 16.33 -4.99
C ALA A 30 -1.61 17.53 -5.54
N GLY A 31 -1.82 17.56 -6.87
CA GLY A 31 -2.51 18.64 -7.54
C GLY A 31 -1.76 19.98 -7.55
N PRO A 32 -2.33 21.02 -8.17
CA PRO A 32 -1.71 22.33 -8.27
C PRO A 32 -1.39 22.90 -6.88
N GLY A 33 -0.11 23.25 -6.66
CA GLY A 33 0.35 23.81 -5.39
C GLY A 33 0.20 22.89 -4.16
N GLY A 34 0.02 21.57 -4.35
CA GLY A 34 -0.17 20.64 -3.24
C GLY A 34 -1.53 20.77 -2.54
N SER A 35 -2.52 21.32 -3.22
CA SER A 35 -3.85 21.64 -2.67
C SER A 35 -4.72 20.42 -2.39
N ILE A 36 -4.33 19.25 -2.92
CA ILE A 36 -5.03 17.98 -2.74
C ILE A 36 -4.06 17.02 -2.08
N ARG A 37 -4.52 16.32 -1.08
CA ARG A 37 -3.67 15.39 -0.33
C ARG A 37 -4.45 14.10 -0.09
N PRO A 38 -4.22 13.06 -0.93
CA PRO A 38 -4.77 11.74 -0.66
C PRO A 38 -4.16 11.15 0.61
N ASP A 39 -4.97 10.46 1.41
CA ASP A 39 -4.49 9.82 2.62
C ASP A 39 -3.47 8.72 2.29
N VAL A 40 -3.77 7.89 1.29
CA VAL A 40 -2.82 6.91 0.75
C VAL A 40 -2.87 6.93 -0.78
N TYR A 41 -1.70 7.01 -1.41
CA TYR A 41 -1.52 6.94 -2.86
C TYR A 41 -0.63 5.77 -3.24
N THR A 42 -0.95 5.09 -4.33
CA THR A 42 -0.18 3.91 -4.74
C THR A 42 0.04 3.86 -6.24
N ILE A 43 1.18 3.28 -6.64
CA ILE A 43 1.48 2.91 -8.02
C ILE A 43 1.93 1.45 -8.06
N GLU A 44 1.46 0.68 -9.03
CA GLU A 44 1.95 -0.67 -9.25
C GLU A 44 3.38 -0.64 -9.80
N LYS A 45 4.23 -1.57 -9.35
CA LYS A 45 5.61 -1.75 -9.83
C LYS A 45 5.60 -2.38 -11.21
N SER A 46 4.99 -1.66 -12.17
CA SER A 46 4.81 -2.10 -13.55
C SER A 46 4.96 -0.92 -14.50
N PHE A 47 5.88 -1.01 -15.46
CA PHE A 47 6.06 0.02 -16.49
C PHE A 47 4.87 0.07 -17.47
N ALA A 48 4.27 -1.09 -17.78
CA ALA A 48 3.18 -1.16 -18.74
C ALA A 48 1.81 -0.80 -18.14
N LYS A 49 1.61 -1.06 -16.84
CA LYS A 49 0.34 -0.86 -16.13
C LYS A 49 0.61 -0.31 -14.73
N PRO A 50 0.99 0.96 -14.61
CA PRO A 50 1.34 1.56 -13.31
C PRO A 50 0.14 1.71 -12.38
N ASN A 51 -1.08 1.78 -12.90
CA ASN A 51 -2.35 1.82 -12.17
C ASN A 51 -2.27 2.72 -10.91
N PRO A 52 -2.03 4.02 -11.04
CA PRO A 52 -2.03 4.94 -9.90
C PRO A 52 -3.41 4.96 -9.25
N MET A 53 -3.46 4.76 -7.92
CA MET A 53 -4.70 4.66 -7.16
C MET A 53 -4.66 5.55 -5.93
N THR A 54 -5.77 6.19 -5.65
CA THR A 54 -6.01 6.94 -4.41
C THR A 54 -6.88 6.12 -3.47
N TYR A 55 -6.50 6.13 -2.19
CA TYR A 55 -7.32 5.60 -1.10
C TYR A 55 -7.61 6.74 -0.13
N GLU A 56 -8.88 6.88 0.22
CA GLU A 56 -9.38 7.91 1.14
C GLU A 56 -9.94 7.24 2.39
N ILE A 57 -9.37 7.58 3.53
CA ILE A 57 -9.75 7.00 4.82
C ILE A 57 -10.96 7.72 5.39
N LYS A 58 -11.93 6.97 5.86
CA LYS A 58 -13.08 7.51 6.59
C LYS A 58 -13.32 6.70 7.85
N VAL A 59 -13.16 7.34 9.00
CA VAL A 59 -13.38 6.72 10.31
C VAL A 59 -14.76 7.03 10.90
N SER A 60 -15.48 7.98 10.30
CA SER A 60 -16.85 8.31 10.68
C SER A 60 -17.78 8.33 9.47
N ARG A 61 -19.05 7.96 9.72
CA ARG A 61 -20.09 7.97 8.69
C ARG A 61 -20.43 9.40 8.21
N SER A 62 -20.41 10.36 9.12
CA SER A 62 -20.65 11.77 8.79
C SER A 62 -19.60 12.32 7.85
N ASP A 63 -18.32 12.01 8.06
CA ASP A 63 -17.23 12.42 7.21
C ASP A 63 -17.33 11.78 5.82
N PHE A 64 -17.63 10.48 5.76
CA PHE A 64 -17.88 9.80 4.48
C PHE A 64 -19.01 10.48 3.69
N LEU A 65 -20.17 10.73 4.31
CA LEU A 65 -21.32 11.34 3.63
C LEU A 65 -21.02 12.78 3.19
N SER A 66 -20.26 13.54 3.96
CA SER A 66 -19.81 14.88 3.60
C SER A 66 -18.94 14.87 2.36
N ASP A 67 -17.99 13.92 2.28
CA ASP A 67 -17.10 13.79 1.13
C ASP A 67 -17.87 13.38 -0.14
N ILE A 68 -18.82 12.43 -0.02
CA ILE A 68 -19.68 12.05 -1.12
C ILE A 68 -20.51 13.25 -1.62
N LYS A 69 -21.12 14.00 -0.70
CA LYS A 69 -21.96 15.15 -1.03
C LYS A 69 -21.18 16.28 -1.68
N SER A 70 -19.97 16.56 -1.20
CA SER A 70 -19.12 17.62 -1.75
C SER A 70 -18.45 17.24 -3.07
N GLY A 71 -18.39 15.93 -3.39
CA GLY A 71 -17.70 15.43 -4.58
C GLY A 71 -16.18 15.58 -4.51
N LYS A 72 -15.61 15.82 -3.31
CA LYS A 72 -14.16 16.02 -3.12
C LYS A 72 -13.33 14.89 -3.73
N TRP A 73 -13.81 13.66 -3.62
CA TRP A 73 -13.13 12.47 -4.15
C TRP A 73 -12.89 12.51 -5.66
N GLN A 74 -13.71 13.27 -6.43
CA GLN A 74 -13.56 13.38 -7.89
C GLN A 74 -12.24 14.06 -8.29
N ARG A 75 -11.73 14.97 -7.46
CA ARG A 75 -10.47 15.68 -7.69
C ARG A 75 -9.26 14.74 -7.70
N TYR A 76 -9.35 13.58 -7.05
CA TYR A 76 -8.28 12.58 -7.07
C TYR A 76 -8.15 11.89 -8.44
N LEU A 77 -9.21 11.93 -9.26
CA LEU A 77 -9.19 11.36 -10.60
C LEU A 77 -8.33 12.17 -11.58
N ASP A 78 -7.90 13.36 -11.21
CA ASP A 78 -6.99 14.17 -12.05
C ASP A 78 -5.59 13.53 -12.13
N PHE A 79 -5.19 12.76 -11.12
CA PHE A 79 -3.86 12.14 -11.05
C PHE A 79 -3.89 10.65 -10.64
N SER A 80 -5.05 10.04 -10.55
CA SER A 80 -5.20 8.61 -10.31
C SER A 80 -6.20 7.96 -11.28
N TYR A 81 -6.07 6.66 -11.49
CA TYR A 81 -6.98 5.89 -12.36
C TYR A 81 -8.25 5.46 -11.65
N GLY A 82 -8.29 5.54 -10.34
CA GLY A 82 -9.45 5.23 -9.54
C GLY A 82 -9.28 5.63 -8.09
N VAL A 83 -10.42 5.73 -7.40
CA VAL A 83 -10.50 6.09 -5.97
C VAL A 83 -11.15 4.96 -5.21
N THR A 84 -10.63 4.65 -4.04
CA THR A 84 -11.18 3.63 -3.14
C THR A 84 -11.35 4.24 -1.74
N PHE A 85 -12.54 4.14 -1.19
CA PHE A 85 -12.77 4.47 0.21
C PHE A 85 -12.30 3.33 1.11
N ALA A 86 -11.56 3.67 2.15
CA ALA A 86 -11.05 2.72 3.13
C ALA A 86 -11.65 3.04 4.50
N VAL A 87 -12.40 2.09 5.04
CA VAL A 87 -13.26 2.34 6.21
C VAL A 87 -13.22 1.17 7.20
N PRO A 88 -13.53 1.38 8.49
CA PRO A 88 -13.86 0.30 9.40
C PRO A 88 -15.05 -0.52 8.89
N LYS A 89 -15.02 -1.82 9.10
CA LYS A 89 -16.10 -2.73 8.70
C LYS A 89 -17.43 -2.32 9.35
N GLY A 90 -18.48 -2.24 8.53
CA GLY A 90 -19.81 -1.85 8.98
C GLY A 90 -20.08 -0.34 9.01
N LEU A 91 -19.08 0.50 8.75
CA LEU A 91 -19.26 1.95 8.70
C LEU A 91 -20.16 2.38 7.54
N VAL A 92 -19.90 1.84 6.36
CA VAL A 92 -20.68 2.07 5.14
C VAL A 92 -20.89 0.77 4.38
N THR A 93 -21.92 0.75 3.56
CA THR A 93 -22.26 -0.39 2.70
C THR A 93 -21.76 -0.14 1.27
N ARG A 94 -21.60 -1.22 0.51
CA ARG A 94 -21.21 -1.17 -0.91
C ARG A 94 -22.14 -0.29 -1.76
N LYS A 95 -23.43 -0.22 -1.41
CA LYS A 95 -24.46 0.54 -2.14
C LYS A 95 -24.35 2.05 -1.95
N GLU A 96 -23.72 2.49 -0.86
CA GLU A 96 -23.55 3.91 -0.53
C GLU A 96 -22.32 4.52 -1.22
N VAL A 97 -21.40 3.67 -1.67
CA VAL A 97 -20.18 4.11 -2.35
C VAL A 97 -20.48 4.42 -3.81
N PRO A 98 -20.06 5.57 -4.36
CA PRO A 98 -20.27 5.95 -5.76
C PRO A 98 -19.87 4.82 -6.72
N GLU A 99 -20.60 4.67 -7.82
CA GLU A 99 -20.45 3.53 -8.72
C GLU A 99 -19.00 3.32 -9.19
N SER A 100 -18.32 4.39 -9.53
CA SER A 100 -16.92 4.38 -9.98
C SER A 100 -15.89 4.14 -8.87
N CYS A 101 -16.27 4.32 -7.59
CA CYS A 101 -15.36 4.18 -6.46
C CYS A 101 -15.33 2.75 -5.90
N GLY A 102 -14.17 2.36 -5.37
CA GLY A 102 -13.97 1.14 -4.61
C GLY A 102 -14.31 1.29 -3.14
N LEU A 103 -14.37 0.14 -2.46
CA LEU A 103 -14.52 0.04 -1.01
C LEU A 103 -13.61 -1.06 -0.48
N ILE A 104 -12.72 -0.70 0.44
CA ILE A 104 -11.93 -1.63 1.23
C ILE A 104 -12.27 -1.43 2.71
N GLN A 105 -12.42 -2.51 3.45
CA GLN A 105 -12.93 -2.47 4.82
C GLN A 105 -11.96 -3.18 5.78
N PHE A 106 -11.71 -2.57 6.92
CA PHE A 106 -10.88 -3.09 8.00
C PHE A 106 -11.74 -3.71 9.10
N ASN A 107 -11.52 -4.96 9.44
CA ASN A 107 -12.28 -5.64 10.49
C ASN A 107 -11.60 -5.65 11.88
N GLY A 108 -10.48 -4.93 12.03
CA GLY A 108 -9.64 -4.93 13.22
C GLY A 108 -8.37 -5.79 13.10
N GLU A 109 -8.30 -6.65 12.10
CA GLU A 109 -7.19 -7.57 11.90
C GLU A 109 -6.66 -7.53 10.46
N PHE A 110 -7.55 -7.54 9.47
CA PHE A 110 -7.18 -7.52 8.06
C PHE A 110 -8.12 -6.67 7.20
N TRP A 111 -7.62 -6.26 6.04
CA TRP A 111 -8.36 -5.52 5.04
C TRP A 111 -9.04 -6.45 4.03
N THR A 112 -10.29 -6.14 3.68
CA THR A 112 -11.06 -6.88 2.68
C THR A 112 -11.64 -5.92 1.64
N THR A 113 -11.36 -6.16 0.37
CA THR A 113 -11.96 -5.39 -0.73
C THR A 113 -13.40 -5.84 -0.94
N SER A 114 -14.36 -4.99 -0.60
CA SER A 114 -15.80 -5.23 -0.76
C SER A 114 -16.32 -4.78 -2.11
N LYS A 115 -15.68 -3.75 -2.72
CA LYS A 115 -16.02 -3.24 -4.04
C LYS A 115 -14.74 -2.80 -4.75
N ARG A 116 -14.53 -3.24 -5.99
CA ARG A 116 -13.43 -2.75 -6.82
C ARG A 116 -13.82 -1.42 -7.44
N PRO A 117 -12.89 -0.45 -7.55
CA PRO A 117 -13.14 0.78 -8.30
C PRO A 117 -13.16 0.51 -9.80
N THR A 118 -13.79 1.40 -10.55
CA THR A 118 -13.59 1.46 -11.99
C THR A 118 -12.21 2.06 -12.27
N ILE A 119 -11.41 1.34 -13.04
CA ILE A 119 -10.07 1.80 -13.44
C ILE A 119 -10.20 2.49 -14.80
N VAL A 120 -9.89 3.78 -14.84
CA VAL A 120 -9.88 4.58 -16.08
C VAL A 120 -8.44 5.03 -16.34
N PRO A 121 -7.70 4.32 -17.21
CA PRO A 121 -6.34 4.73 -17.57
C PRO A 121 -6.33 6.14 -18.18
N ARG A 122 -5.34 6.92 -17.79
CA ARG A 122 -5.13 8.30 -18.22
C ARG A 122 -3.64 8.52 -18.47
N GLU A 123 -3.31 9.60 -19.12
CA GLU A 123 -1.93 10.08 -19.17
C GLU A 123 -1.44 10.35 -17.74
N LEU A 124 -0.23 9.89 -17.44
CA LEU A 124 0.38 10.14 -16.14
C LEU A 124 0.79 11.60 -16.03
N ASP A 125 0.32 12.28 -15.02
CA ASP A 125 0.74 13.64 -14.73
C ASP A 125 2.24 13.67 -14.36
N THR A 126 3.04 14.28 -15.24
CA THR A 126 4.48 14.40 -15.06
C THR A 126 4.83 15.15 -13.79
N ALA A 127 4.07 16.18 -13.42
CA ALA A 127 4.31 16.96 -12.21
C ALA A 127 4.09 16.08 -10.97
N MET A 128 3.05 15.25 -10.98
CA MET A 128 2.82 14.27 -9.91
C MET A 128 3.94 13.24 -9.83
N MET A 129 4.43 12.74 -10.98
CA MET A 129 5.53 11.78 -11.00
C MET A 129 6.83 12.39 -10.45
N LEU A 130 7.17 13.61 -10.84
CA LEU A 130 8.32 14.33 -10.27
C LEU A 130 8.16 14.53 -8.75
N LYS A 131 6.97 14.88 -8.30
CA LYS A 131 6.69 15.05 -6.88
C LYS A 131 6.86 13.77 -6.09
N LEU A 132 6.41 12.62 -6.62
CA LEU A 132 6.64 11.31 -6.01
C LEU A 132 8.13 10.95 -5.93
N ILE A 133 8.92 11.38 -6.90
CA ILE A 133 10.37 11.16 -6.90
C ILE A 133 11.07 12.06 -5.87
N ILE A 134 10.70 13.33 -5.82
CA ILE A 134 11.36 14.34 -4.97
C ILE A 134 10.89 14.17 -3.51
N ASP A 135 9.59 14.33 -3.27
CA ASP A 135 9.04 14.36 -1.91
C ASP A 135 8.82 12.95 -1.33
N GLY A 136 8.53 11.99 -2.22
CA GLY A 136 8.22 10.61 -1.82
C GLY A 136 9.44 9.80 -1.38
N ASN A 137 10.63 10.10 -1.91
CA ASN A 137 11.85 9.42 -1.52
C ASN A 137 12.32 9.79 -0.11
N GLU A 138 12.13 11.03 0.33
CA GLU A 138 12.51 11.45 1.68
C GLU A 138 11.71 10.70 2.76
N LYS A 139 10.45 10.41 2.49
CA LYS A 139 9.59 9.65 3.43
C LYS A 139 9.82 8.14 3.37
N ALA A 140 10.13 7.60 2.19
CA ALA A 140 10.40 6.18 2.02
C ALA A 140 11.79 5.76 2.52
N THR A 141 12.78 6.66 2.50
CA THR A 141 14.17 6.32 2.82
C THR A 141 14.38 6.08 4.33
N VAL A 142 13.52 6.56 5.20
CA VAL A 142 13.70 6.46 6.65
C VAL A 142 12.97 5.26 7.27
N ALA A 143 11.91 4.74 6.63
CA ALA A 143 11.07 3.70 7.24
C ALA A 143 11.30 2.28 6.71
N ASP A 144 11.75 2.10 5.47
CA ASP A 144 11.66 0.80 4.78
C ASP A 144 12.99 0.10 4.48
N TYR A 145 14.11 0.72 4.78
CA TYR A 145 15.39 0.03 4.83
C TYR A 145 15.99 0.18 6.23
N PRO A 146 15.64 -0.68 7.17
CA PRO A 146 16.63 -0.95 8.18
C PRO A 146 17.87 -1.36 7.40
N ILE A 147 18.97 -0.59 7.51
CA ILE A 147 20.29 -1.07 7.17
C ILE A 147 20.39 -2.39 7.94
N LYS A 148 20.11 -3.48 7.26
CA LYS A 148 20.37 -4.80 7.82
C LYS A 148 21.86 -4.87 7.90
N THR A 149 22.41 -4.45 9.05
CA THR A 149 23.74 -4.86 9.48
C THR A 149 23.85 -6.34 9.17
N GLU A 150 24.97 -6.80 8.69
CA GLU A 150 25.31 -8.09 8.06
C GLU A 150 24.93 -9.39 8.81
N ALA A 151 24.23 -9.32 9.89
CA ALA A 151 23.41 -10.39 10.39
C ALA A 151 22.07 -10.45 9.64
N PHE A 152 22.11 -10.52 8.30
CA PHE A 152 21.01 -11.14 7.58
C PHE A 152 20.95 -12.55 8.14
N ASP A 153 20.03 -12.70 9.09
CA ASP A 153 19.96 -13.84 9.95
C ASP A 153 19.91 -15.08 9.07
N LEU A 154 21.04 -15.78 8.95
CA LEU A 154 21.14 -17.06 8.26
C LEU A 154 20.00 -17.99 8.68
N HIS A 155 19.47 -17.76 9.88
CA HIS A 155 18.30 -18.46 10.43
C HIS A 155 17.02 -18.09 9.68
N GLN A 156 16.74 -16.80 9.40
CA GLN A 156 15.55 -16.41 8.63
C GLN A 156 15.66 -16.82 7.16
N ALA A 157 16.83 -16.73 6.55
CA ALA A 157 17.06 -17.23 5.20
C ALA A 157 16.89 -18.74 5.13
N ARG A 158 17.35 -19.47 6.15
CA ARG A 158 17.19 -20.92 6.29
C ARG A 158 15.73 -21.32 6.51
N GLU A 159 14.98 -20.58 7.32
CA GLU A 159 13.54 -20.81 7.49
C GLU A 159 12.74 -20.51 6.21
N ALA A 160 13.05 -19.41 5.53
CA ALA A 160 12.40 -19.06 4.26
C ALA A 160 12.73 -20.09 3.17
N ALA A 161 13.98 -20.54 3.09
CA ALA A 161 14.39 -21.61 2.17
C ALA A 161 13.71 -22.96 2.53
N SER A 162 13.63 -23.29 3.82
CA SER A 162 12.97 -24.51 4.29
C SER A 162 11.47 -24.52 3.96
N ARG A 163 10.79 -23.38 4.08
CA ARG A 163 9.38 -23.25 3.71
C ARG A 163 9.16 -23.32 2.19
N LYS A 164 10.08 -22.79 1.40
CA LYS A 164 9.91 -22.65 -0.06
C LYS A 164 10.33 -23.89 -0.83
N PHE A 165 11.34 -24.61 -0.39
CA PHE A 165 11.96 -25.71 -1.12
C PHE A 165 11.91 -27.06 -0.40
N GLY A 166 11.24 -27.12 0.74
CA GLY A 166 11.09 -28.35 1.51
C GLY A 166 12.33 -28.73 2.31
N LYS A 167 12.10 -29.62 3.26
CA LYS A 167 13.10 -30.06 4.24
C LYS A 167 14.36 -30.72 3.62
N GLN A 168 14.23 -31.23 2.39
CA GLN A 168 15.34 -31.92 1.74
C GLN A 168 16.42 -30.98 1.25
N LEU A 169 16.04 -29.90 0.56
CA LEU A 169 17.01 -28.91 0.06
C LEU A 169 17.72 -28.18 1.21
N ALA A 170 17.00 -27.91 2.30
CA ALA A 170 17.59 -27.32 3.49
C ALA A 170 18.63 -28.26 4.16
N LYS A 171 18.43 -29.58 4.08
CA LYS A 171 19.43 -30.57 4.52
C LYS A 171 20.66 -30.60 3.62
N ASP A 172 20.48 -30.47 2.30
CA ASP A 172 21.57 -30.52 1.35
C ASP A 172 22.46 -29.27 1.43
N ILE A 173 21.85 -28.11 1.62
CA ILE A 173 22.58 -26.85 1.89
C ILE A 173 23.34 -26.93 3.22
N ALA A 174 22.71 -27.49 4.27
CA ALA A 174 23.36 -27.69 5.55
C ALA A 174 24.53 -28.70 5.49
N ARG A 175 24.52 -29.66 4.57
CA ARG A 175 25.64 -30.57 4.30
C ARG A 175 26.78 -29.86 3.58
N LEU A 176 26.50 -29.00 2.60
CA LEU A 176 27.51 -28.21 1.89
C LEU A 176 28.30 -27.26 2.82
N HIS A 177 27.66 -26.70 3.83
CA HIS A 177 28.31 -25.87 4.82
C HIS A 177 29.06 -26.64 5.94
N LYS A 178 28.94 -27.98 5.96
CA LYS A 178 29.65 -28.86 6.92
C LYS A 178 30.86 -29.55 6.32
N LEU A 179 31.19 -29.28 5.07
CA LEU A 179 32.44 -29.82 4.51
C LEU A 179 33.62 -29.04 5.08
N PRO A 180 34.50 -29.70 5.82
CA PRO A 180 35.67 -29.03 6.40
C PRO A 180 36.61 -28.60 5.29
N GLU A 181 37.33 -27.52 5.55
CA GLU A 181 38.55 -27.14 4.84
C GLU A 181 39.63 -28.23 5.02
N GLU A 182 39.50 -29.32 4.30
CA GLU A 182 40.59 -30.28 4.18
C GLU A 182 40.95 -30.43 2.71
N ARG A 183 41.89 -29.57 2.30
CA ARG A 183 42.99 -29.91 1.37
C ARG A 183 44.01 -28.82 1.42
N LYS A 184 44.96 -28.98 2.36
CA LYS A 184 46.33 -28.61 2.12
C LYS A 184 47.08 -29.84 1.63
#